data_031a924f12feecac669c8e74657ebf59
#
_entry.id   031a924f12feecac669c8e74657ebf59
#
_cell.length_a   1.000
_cell.length_b   1.000
_cell.length_c   1.000
_cell.angle_alpha   90.00
_cell.angle_beta   90.00
_cell.angle_gamma   90.00
#
_symmetry.space_group_name_H-M   'P 1'
#
loop_
_entity.id
_entity.type
_entity.pdbx_description
1 polymer ?
#
loop_
_entity_poly.entity_id
_entity_poly.type
_entity_poly.pdbx_seq_one_letter_code
_entity_poly.pdbx_strand_id
1 'polypeptide(L)'
;QAVLLSRDHVDESLKDLRQELTQCELHPWLDLQLKKLLAMPFDCILTPNFTYELECAMDPDFLKVPYRNRRCRRHTAAVKQSEKRFMLHTYYDLPLAHGPTPLFHIHGEARKPDSVILGHYFYGTLLFSYDNYLTKRAPEQFYRLDRGRGELLSWLDYFILGDVYTLGFGFDTAEIDLWWLLCRKKRERANHGELYFFEPFRKIYEVKRGLLEAYNVRCESLDTAEPDDEGYRIFYEKAIREIGRRLEPEAAPE
;
A
#
# COMPACT_ATOMS: atom_id res chain seq x y z
N GLN A 1 -11.60 -11.82 -30.79
CA GLN A 1 -11.71 -13.30 -30.67
C GLN A 1 -11.73 -13.65 -29.20
N ALA A 2 -12.84 -14.20 -28.70
CA ALA A 2 -12.90 -14.73 -27.35
C ALA A 2 -12.33 -16.17 -27.39
N VAL A 3 -11.27 -16.43 -26.62
CA VAL A 3 -10.78 -17.78 -26.41
C VAL A 3 -11.52 -18.35 -25.20
N LEU A 4 -12.40 -19.32 -25.46
CA LEU A 4 -13.01 -20.13 -24.41
C LEU A 4 -12.01 -21.22 -24.03
N LEU A 5 -11.31 -21.01 -22.91
CA LEU A 5 -10.49 -22.06 -22.31
C LEU A 5 -11.41 -23.08 -21.63
N SER A 6 -11.06 -24.35 -21.70
CA SER A 6 -11.76 -25.38 -20.95
C SER A 6 -11.60 -25.10 -19.44
N ARG A 7 -12.61 -25.46 -18.65
CA ARG A 7 -12.59 -25.26 -17.19
C ARG A 7 -11.36 -25.89 -16.54
N ASP A 8 -10.95 -27.04 -17.01
CA ASP A 8 -9.80 -27.78 -16.46
C ASP A 8 -8.48 -27.03 -16.69
N HIS A 9 -8.28 -26.43 -17.88
CA HIS A 9 -7.10 -25.62 -18.18
C HIS A 9 -7.07 -24.31 -17.37
N VAL A 10 -8.23 -23.70 -17.14
CA VAL A 10 -8.32 -22.48 -16.30
C VAL A 10 -7.96 -22.81 -14.86
N ASP A 11 -8.46 -23.93 -14.32
CA ASP A 11 -8.18 -24.31 -12.93
C ASP A 11 -6.71 -24.71 -12.72
N GLU A 12 -6.06 -25.33 -13.71
CA GLU A 12 -4.64 -25.67 -13.67
C GLU A 12 -3.78 -24.42 -13.73
N SER A 13 -4.04 -23.52 -14.68
CA SER A 13 -3.33 -22.22 -14.79
C SER A 13 -3.50 -21.35 -13.54
N LEU A 14 -4.67 -21.39 -12.90
CA LEU A 14 -4.90 -20.67 -11.64
C LEU A 14 -4.13 -21.29 -10.47
N LYS A 15 -3.93 -22.62 -10.46
CA LYS A 15 -3.09 -23.27 -9.44
C LYS A 15 -1.64 -22.89 -9.60
N ASP A 16 -1.11 -22.90 -10.82
CA ASP A 16 0.26 -22.54 -11.14
C ASP A 16 0.51 -21.07 -10.77
N LEU A 17 -0.39 -20.17 -11.17
CA LEU A 17 -0.31 -18.76 -10.82
C LEU A 17 -0.35 -18.54 -9.30
N ARG A 18 -1.20 -19.26 -8.58
CA ARG A 18 -1.24 -19.20 -7.10
C ARG A 18 0.06 -19.69 -6.48
N GLN A 19 0.65 -20.74 -7.03
CA GLN A 19 1.92 -21.25 -6.55
C GLN A 19 3.03 -20.23 -6.76
N GLU A 20 3.11 -19.60 -7.93
CA GLU A 20 4.07 -18.54 -8.23
C GLU A 20 3.88 -17.33 -7.31
N LEU A 21 2.65 -16.83 -7.15
CA LEU A 21 2.33 -15.69 -6.29
C LEU A 21 2.54 -15.96 -4.79
N THR A 22 2.66 -17.21 -4.38
CA THR A 22 2.93 -17.59 -3.00
C THR A 22 4.38 -18.03 -2.76
N GLN A 23 5.24 -17.98 -3.75
CA GLN A 23 6.67 -18.12 -3.57
C GLN A 23 7.26 -16.76 -3.22
N CYS A 24 8.16 -16.72 -2.26
CA CYS A 24 8.84 -15.50 -1.86
C CYS A 24 10.34 -15.79 -1.76
N GLU A 25 11.02 -15.64 -2.89
CA GLU A 25 12.48 -15.61 -2.95
C GLU A 25 12.92 -14.17 -3.19
N LEU A 26 13.22 -13.46 -2.11
CA LEU A 26 13.70 -12.09 -2.20
C LEU A 26 15.15 -12.07 -2.67
N HIS A 27 15.42 -11.26 -3.70
CA HIS A 27 16.81 -10.95 -4.04
C HIS A 27 17.49 -10.26 -2.85
N PRO A 28 18.74 -10.63 -2.48
CA PRO A 28 19.40 -10.10 -1.27
C PRO A 28 19.43 -8.57 -1.16
N TRP A 29 19.62 -7.89 -2.28
CA TRP A 29 19.58 -6.42 -2.29
C TRP A 29 18.18 -5.90 -1.96
N LEU A 30 17.11 -6.46 -2.55
CA LEU A 30 15.73 -6.07 -2.28
C LEU A 30 15.37 -6.31 -0.82
N ASP A 31 15.70 -7.48 -0.29
CA ASP A 31 15.50 -7.82 1.13
C ASP A 31 16.15 -6.78 2.05
N LEU A 32 17.39 -6.36 1.73
CA LEU A 32 18.08 -5.31 2.49
C LEU A 32 17.35 -3.96 2.43
N GLN A 33 16.86 -3.55 1.24
CA GLN A 33 16.14 -2.28 1.11
C GLN A 33 14.78 -2.31 1.81
N LEU A 34 14.04 -3.43 1.70
CA LEU A 34 12.78 -3.61 2.42
C LEU A 34 13.00 -3.54 3.94
N LYS A 35 14.04 -4.19 4.47
CA LYS A 35 14.38 -4.10 5.90
C LYS A 35 14.72 -2.70 6.35
N LYS A 36 15.44 -1.91 5.54
CA LYS A 36 15.69 -0.50 5.84
C LYS A 36 14.39 0.31 5.89
N LEU A 37 13.49 0.10 4.91
CA LEU A 37 12.19 0.75 4.87
C LEU A 37 11.34 0.37 6.08
N LEU A 38 11.26 -0.92 6.39
CA LEU A 38 10.49 -1.46 7.51
C LEU A 38 11.06 -1.09 8.89
N ALA A 39 12.31 -0.64 8.97
CA ALA A 39 12.89 -0.11 10.20
C ALA A 39 12.41 1.32 10.53
N MET A 40 11.78 2.03 9.59
CA MET A 40 11.28 3.39 9.79
C MET A 40 9.97 3.40 10.57
N PRO A 41 9.69 4.44 11.36
CA PRO A 41 8.54 4.50 12.26
C PRO A 41 7.24 4.88 11.52
N PHE A 42 6.82 4.05 10.57
CA PHE A 42 5.53 4.23 9.91
C PHE A 42 4.39 3.77 10.82
N ASP A 43 3.31 4.54 10.84
CA ASP A 43 2.06 4.15 11.52
C ASP A 43 1.31 3.03 10.76
N CYS A 44 1.54 2.93 9.45
CA CYS A 44 0.85 2.00 8.57
C CYS A 44 1.63 1.77 7.27
N ILE A 45 1.52 0.58 6.72
CA ILE A 45 2.09 0.23 5.41
C ILE A 45 0.95 -0.25 4.50
N LEU A 46 0.92 0.26 3.27
CA LEU A 46 -0.07 -0.09 2.25
C LEU A 46 0.63 -0.72 1.06
N THR A 47 0.16 -1.86 0.60
CA THR A 47 0.64 -2.50 -0.62
C THR A 47 -0.52 -2.84 -1.56
N PRO A 48 -0.44 -2.45 -2.85
CA PRO A 48 -1.36 -2.93 -3.87
C PRO A 48 -1.01 -4.34 -4.36
N ASN A 49 0.18 -4.86 -4.01
CA ASN A 49 0.65 -6.17 -4.44
C ASN A 49 -0.15 -7.30 -3.77
N PHE A 50 -0.39 -8.36 -4.50
CA PHE A 50 -1.04 -9.57 -3.98
C PHE A 50 -0.07 -10.52 -3.28
N THR A 51 1.22 -10.29 -3.43
CA THR A 51 2.35 -11.08 -2.96
C THR A 51 2.84 -10.63 -1.58
N TYR A 52 3.76 -11.35 -0.97
CA TYR A 52 4.09 -11.25 0.46
C TYR A 52 5.54 -10.87 0.71
N GLU A 53 6.13 -10.04 -0.15
CA GLU A 53 7.53 -9.63 -0.04
C GLU A 53 7.83 -8.92 1.28
N LEU A 54 6.91 -8.07 1.74
CA LEU A 54 7.06 -7.31 2.97
C LEU A 54 7.01 -8.21 4.21
N GLU A 55 6.06 -9.14 4.23
CA GLU A 55 5.95 -10.13 5.30
C GLU A 55 7.14 -11.07 5.31
N CYS A 56 7.59 -11.52 4.14
CA CYS A 56 8.73 -12.42 4.01
C CYS A 56 10.05 -11.73 4.40
N ALA A 57 10.21 -10.45 4.16
CA ALA A 57 11.37 -9.69 4.62
C ALA A 57 11.47 -9.66 6.15
N MET A 58 10.32 -9.67 6.85
CA MET A 58 10.24 -9.69 8.31
C MET A 58 10.18 -11.10 8.91
N ASP A 59 9.59 -12.05 8.19
CA ASP A 59 9.41 -13.43 8.59
C ASP A 59 9.71 -14.35 7.40
N PRO A 60 10.97 -14.74 7.16
CA PRO A 60 11.37 -15.57 6.02
C PRO A 60 10.62 -16.90 5.91
N ASP A 61 10.01 -17.34 6.99
CA ASP A 61 9.18 -18.54 7.03
C ASP A 61 7.68 -18.26 6.92
N PHE A 62 7.28 -17.02 6.67
CA PHE A 62 5.88 -16.60 6.61
C PHE A 62 5.00 -17.49 5.72
N LEU A 63 5.50 -17.87 4.56
CA LEU A 63 4.77 -18.73 3.62
C LEU A 63 4.90 -20.22 3.93
N LYS A 64 5.93 -20.63 4.68
CA LYS A 64 6.28 -22.05 4.94
C LYS A 64 5.61 -22.60 6.20
N VAL A 65 5.38 -21.75 7.20
CA VAL A 65 4.81 -22.18 8.49
C VAL A 65 3.29 -22.02 8.55
N PRO A 66 2.59 -22.87 9.35
CA PRO A 66 1.17 -22.69 9.62
C PRO A 66 0.88 -21.31 10.22
N TYR A 67 -0.29 -20.76 9.91
CA TYR A 67 -0.72 -19.41 10.34
C TYR A 67 -0.45 -19.13 11.84
N ARG A 68 -0.77 -20.09 12.72
CA ARG A 68 -0.57 -19.98 14.19
C ARG A 68 0.88 -19.75 14.63
N ASN A 69 1.84 -20.12 13.77
CA ASN A 69 3.27 -20.06 14.08
C ASN A 69 3.97 -18.86 13.40
N ARG A 70 3.24 -18.03 12.67
CA ARG A 70 3.80 -16.85 11.99
C ARG A 70 4.08 -15.73 12.96
N ARG A 71 5.14 -14.99 12.70
CA ARG A 71 5.48 -13.75 13.41
C ARG A 71 4.53 -12.63 13.01
N CYS A 72 4.26 -12.52 11.71
CA CYS A 72 3.27 -11.58 11.18
C CYS A 72 1.88 -12.21 11.28
N ARG A 73 1.00 -11.63 12.10
CA ARG A 73 -0.35 -12.14 12.33
C ARG A 73 -1.38 -11.28 11.63
N ARG A 74 -2.38 -11.93 11.06
CA ARG A 74 -3.51 -11.26 10.43
C ARG A 74 -4.54 -10.83 11.46
N HIS A 75 -4.94 -9.58 11.38
CA HIS A 75 -5.98 -9.01 12.23
C HIS A 75 -7.09 -8.38 11.40
N THR A 76 -8.22 -8.14 12.03
CA THR A 76 -9.27 -7.28 11.48
C THR A 76 -9.59 -6.26 12.55
N ALA A 77 -9.48 -4.99 12.25
CA ALA A 77 -9.86 -3.94 13.18
C ALA A 77 -11.29 -4.18 13.69
N ALA A 78 -11.59 -3.78 14.92
CA ALA A 78 -12.77 -4.16 15.70
C ALA A 78 -14.13 -3.76 15.08
N VAL A 79 -14.29 -3.97 13.80
CA VAL A 79 -15.54 -3.83 13.06
C VAL A 79 -16.21 -5.20 13.05
N LYS A 80 -17.42 -5.31 13.57
CA LYS A 80 -18.21 -6.52 13.75
C LYS A 80 -18.52 -7.34 12.47
N GLN A 81 -17.93 -7.01 11.33
CA GLN A 81 -18.19 -7.69 10.06
C GLN A 81 -16.88 -8.26 9.52
N SER A 82 -16.89 -9.59 9.31
CA SER A 82 -15.85 -10.24 8.53
C SER A 82 -15.83 -9.67 7.12
N GLU A 83 -14.74 -9.03 6.72
CA GLU A 83 -14.54 -8.59 5.36
C GLU A 83 -14.38 -9.81 4.46
N LYS A 84 -15.35 -10.03 3.60
CA LYS A 84 -15.34 -11.17 2.68
C LYS A 84 -14.60 -10.85 1.38
N ARG A 85 -14.64 -9.61 0.92
CA ARG A 85 -14.10 -9.18 -0.38
C ARG A 85 -13.05 -8.08 -0.31
N PHE A 86 -13.36 -6.96 0.37
CA PHE A 86 -12.51 -5.77 0.35
C PHE A 86 -11.79 -5.65 1.68
N MET A 87 -10.47 -5.56 1.63
CA MET A 87 -9.62 -5.54 2.84
C MET A 87 -9.47 -4.12 3.40
N LEU A 88 -10.60 -3.47 3.72
CA LEU A 88 -10.58 -2.11 4.30
C LEU A 88 -10.06 -2.09 5.74
N HIS A 89 -10.34 -3.15 6.50
CA HIS A 89 -10.05 -3.23 7.93
C HIS A 89 -9.14 -4.41 8.29
N THR A 90 -8.80 -5.25 7.32
CA THR A 90 -7.97 -6.42 7.55
C THR A 90 -6.51 -6.12 7.21
N TYR A 91 -5.61 -6.45 8.11
CA TYR A 91 -4.19 -6.18 8.00
C TYR A 91 -3.35 -7.30 8.61
N TYR A 92 -2.06 -7.29 8.31
CA TYR A 92 -1.06 -8.07 9.02
C TYR A 92 -0.30 -7.17 9.99
N ASP A 93 -0.16 -7.59 11.25
CA ASP A 93 0.76 -6.94 12.19
C ASP A 93 2.19 -7.33 11.85
N LEU A 94 2.98 -6.39 11.38
CA LEU A 94 4.41 -6.57 11.24
C LEU A 94 5.09 -6.29 12.58
N PRO A 95 5.89 -7.23 13.12
CA PRO A 95 6.58 -7.06 14.39
C PRO A 95 7.84 -6.21 14.21
N LEU A 96 7.68 -4.91 13.99
CA LEU A 96 8.78 -3.98 13.76
C LEU A 96 9.43 -3.54 15.07
N ALA A 97 10.65 -2.97 14.99
CA ALA A 97 11.41 -2.56 16.17
C ALA A 97 10.73 -1.47 17.00
N HIS A 98 9.95 -0.60 16.33
CA HIS A 98 9.21 0.50 16.98
C HIS A 98 7.80 0.08 17.45
N GLY A 99 7.38 -1.16 17.20
CA GLY A 99 6.08 -1.71 17.60
C GLY A 99 5.36 -2.44 16.47
N PRO A 100 4.22 -3.07 16.76
CA PRO A 100 3.38 -3.69 15.74
C PRO A 100 2.86 -2.62 14.78
N THR A 101 3.12 -2.81 13.48
CA THR A 101 2.71 -1.88 12.43
C THR A 101 1.76 -2.59 11.45
N PRO A 102 0.56 -2.06 11.21
CA PRO A 102 -0.40 -2.66 10.29
C PRO A 102 0.06 -2.55 8.84
N LEU A 103 0.06 -3.69 8.15
CA LEU A 103 0.26 -3.81 6.71
C LEU A 103 -1.05 -4.22 6.05
N PHE A 104 -1.54 -3.40 5.14
CA PHE A 104 -2.77 -3.67 4.38
C PHE A 104 -2.46 -4.03 2.93
N HIS A 105 -3.02 -5.14 2.45
CA HIS A 105 -3.11 -5.47 1.03
C HIS A 105 -4.36 -4.81 0.44
N ILE A 106 -4.22 -3.58 -0.05
CA ILE A 106 -5.36 -2.74 -0.44
C ILE A 106 -6.16 -3.29 -1.64
N HIS A 107 -5.53 -4.09 -2.49
CA HIS A 107 -6.17 -4.78 -3.62
C HIS A 107 -6.37 -6.28 -3.39
N GLY A 108 -6.21 -6.72 -2.14
CA GLY A 108 -6.34 -8.14 -1.78
C GLY A 108 -5.02 -8.90 -1.79
N GLU A 109 -5.10 -10.19 -1.54
CA GLU A 109 -3.93 -11.07 -1.34
C GLU A 109 -4.07 -12.43 -2.04
N ALA A 110 -2.97 -13.01 -2.50
CA ALA A 110 -2.97 -14.25 -3.29
C ALA A 110 -3.54 -15.46 -2.54
N ARG A 111 -3.35 -15.55 -1.22
CA ARG A 111 -3.90 -16.64 -0.40
C ARG A 111 -5.41 -16.50 -0.11
N LYS A 112 -6.00 -15.37 -0.43
CA LYS A 112 -7.42 -15.10 -0.33
C LYS A 112 -7.96 -14.61 -1.67
N PRO A 113 -8.12 -15.48 -2.68
CA PRO A 113 -8.49 -15.09 -4.04
C PRO A 113 -9.75 -14.24 -4.12
N ASP A 114 -10.72 -14.46 -3.22
CA ASP A 114 -11.96 -13.68 -3.16
C ASP A 114 -11.74 -12.22 -2.76
N SER A 115 -10.57 -11.87 -2.24
CA SER A 115 -10.20 -10.49 -1.88
C SER A 115 -9.56 -9.74 -3.05
N VAL A 116 -9.09 -10.45 -4.09
CA VAL A 116 -8.32 -9.86 -5.18
C VAL A 116 -9.19 -8.97 -6.05
N ILE A 117 -8.74 -7.74 -6.26
CA ILE A 117 -9.41 -6.72 -7.07
C ILE A 117 -8.77 -6.71 -8.45
N LEU A 118 -9.48 -7.24 -9.42
CA LEU A 118 -9.06 -7.24 -10.83
C LEU A 118 -10.24 -6.85 -11.72
N GLY A 119 -10.00 -5.92 -12.65
CA GLY A 119 -10.95 -5.50 -13.66
C GLY A 119 -12.01 -4.51 -13.16
N HIS A 120 -12.62 -3.81 -14.11
CA HIS A 120 -13.49 -2.66 -13.88
C HIS A 120 -14.70 -2.93 -12.96
N TYR A 121 -15.26 -4.13 -13.02
CA TYR A 121 -16.40 -4.49 -12.17
C TYR A 121 -16.06 -4.46 -10.67
N PHE A 122 -14.89 -4.99 -10.33
CA PHE A 122 -14.46 -5.04 -8.92
C PHE A 122 -14.03 -3.66 -8.43
N TYR A 123 -13.39 -2.85 -9.27
CA TYR A 123 -13.07 -1.46 -8.95
C TYR A 123 -14.33 -0.63 -8.68
N GLY A 124 -15.40 -0.79 -9.46
CA GLY A 124 -16.67 -0.11 -9.20
C GLY A 124 -17.26 -0.44 -7.82
N THR A 125 -17.22 -1.71 -7.43
CA THR A 125 -17.70 -2.15 -6.12
C THR A 125 -16.78 -1.67 -4.99
N LEU A 126 -15.47 -1.63 -5.23
CA LEU A 126 -14.47 -1.12 -4.29
C LEU A 126 -14.69 0.38 -4.03
N LEU A 127 -14.86 1.18 -5.08
CA LEU A 127 -15.16 2.61 -4.97
C LEU A 127 -16.44 2.88 -4.18
N PHE A 128 -17.47 2.10 -4.41
CA PHE A 128 -18.71 2.19 -3.62
C PHE A 128 -18.45 1.91 -2.12
N SER A 129 -17.59 0.95 -1.83
CA SER A 129 -17.19 0.63 -0.44
C SER A 129 -16.41 1.77 0.20
N TYR A 130 -15.51 2.41 -0.54
CA TYR A 130 -14.75 3.58 -0.08
C TYR A 130 -15.67 4.76 0.20
N ASP A 131 -16.53 5.10 -0.77
CA ASP A 131 -17.48 6.20 -0.61
C ASP A 131 -18.42 5.97 0.57
N ASN A 132 -18.95 4.77 0.71
CA ASN A 132 -19.82 4.40 1.82
C ASN A 132 -19.10 4.51 3.18
N TYR A 133 -17.84 4.07 3.27
CA TYR A 133 -17.05 4.19 4.48
C TYR A 133 -16.79 5.67 4.81
N LEU A 134 -16.22 6.42 3.86
CA LEU A 134 -15.83 7.80 4.05
C LEU A 134 -17.01 8.77 4.24
N THR A 135 -18.17 8.45 3.67
CA THR A 135 -19.36 9.31 3.79
C THR A 135 -20.18 9.02 5.02
N LYS A 136 -20.34 7.75 5.39
CA LYS A 136 -21.23 7.36 6.50
C LYS A 136 -20.52 7.23 7.85
N ARG A 137 -19.26 6.81 7.86
CA ARG A 137 -18.52 6.53 9.10
C ARG A 137 -17.39 7.51 9.38
N ALA A 138 -16.67 7.91 8.35
CA ALA A 138 -15.47 8.71 8.51
C ALA A 138 -15.72 10.13 9.07
N PRO A 139 -16.80 10.87 8.73
CA PRO A 139 -16.97 12.22 9.24
C PRO A 139 -16.99 12.27 10.77
N GLU A 140 -17.69 11.34 11.42
CA GLU A 140 -17.71 11.26 12.89
C GLU A 140 -16.36 10.80 13.44
N GLN A 141 -15.71 9.85 12.77
CA GLN A 141 -14.43 9.32 13.17
C GLN A 141 -13.31 10.33 12.96
N PHE A 142 -13.26 11.05 11.84
CA PHE A 142 -12.30 12.12 11.59
C PHE A 142 -12.42 13.24 12.63
N TYR A 143 -13.63 13.61 13.01
CA TYR A 143 -13.87 14.56 14.08
C TYR A 143 -13.34 14.07 15.45
N ARG A 144 -13.42 12.77 15.73
CA ARG A 144 -12.87 12.17 16.96
C ARG A 144 -11.35 12.11 16.92
N LEU A 145 -10.77 11.79 15.75
CA LEU A 145 -9.32 11.75 15.55
C LEU A 145 -8.69 13.13 15.66
N ASP A 146 -9.30 14.14 15.06
CA ASP A 146 -8.89 15.55 15.18
C ASP A 146 -8.86 16.04 16.64
N ARG A 147 -9.65 15.42 17.50
CA ARG A 147 -9.66 15.67 18.95
C ARG A 147 -8.88 14.66 19.79
N GLY A 148 -8.07 13.81 19.17
CA GLY A 148 -7.29 12.78 19.85
C GLY A 148 -8.13 11.70 20.55
N ARG A 149 -9.36 11.45 20.09
CA ARG A 149 -10.34 10.56 20.74
C ARG A 149 -10.73 9.35 19.90
N GLY A 150 -10.14 9.13 18.75
CA GLY A 150 -10.49 8.05 17.83
C GLY A 150 -9.36 7.05 17.63
N GLU A 151 -9.72 5.88 17.14
CA GLU A 151 -8.78 4.88 16.63
C GLU A 151 -8.88 4.82 15.11
N LEU A 152 -7.75 4.66 14.42
CA LEU A 152 -7.71 4.41 13.00
C LEU A 152 -8.18 2.97 12.75
N LEU A 153 -9.27 2.79 12.02
CA LEU A 153 -9.92 1.50 11.85
C LEU A 153 -9.75 0.93 10.44
N SER A 154 -9.34 1.77 9.48
CA SER A 154 -9.20 1.41 8.08
C SER A 154 -7.94 2.04 7.51
N TRP A 155 -7.33 1.38 6.53
CA TRP A 155 -6.25 2.00 5.78
C TRP A 155 -6.67 3.29 5.07
N LEU A 156 -7.96 3.47 4.78
CA LEU A 156 -8.50 4.72 4.24
C LEU A 156 -8.29 5.89 5.20
N ASP A 157 -8.38 5.64 6.51
CA ASP A 157 -8.15 6.68 7.52
C ASP A 157 -6.69 7.15 7.46
N TYR A 158 -5.74 6.20 7.42
CA TYR A 158 -4.32 6.51 7.27
C TYR A 158 -4.03 7.24 5.97
N PHE A 159 -4.61 6.79 4.85
CA PHE A 159 -4.39 7.42 3.55
C PHE A 159 -4.94 8.85 3.51
N ILE A 160 -6.13 9.10 4.04
CA ILE A 160 -6.77 10.42 4.00
C ILE A 160 -6.10 11.39 4.99
N LEU A 161 -5.80 10.95 6.21
CA LEU A 161 -5.34 11.83 7.29
C LEU A 161 -3.82 11.96 7.35
N GLY A 162 -3.09 10.89 7.07
CA GLY A 162 -1.64 10.84 7.23
C GLY A 162 -0.85 11.44 6.07
N ASP A 163 0.43 11.64 6.32
CA ASP A 163 1.41 11.78 5.25
C ASP A 163 1.61 10.45 4.55
N VAL A 164 1.56 10.46 3.22
CA VAL A 164 1.67 9.24 2.41
C VAL A 164 2.92 9.32 1.55
N TYR A 165 3.83 8.38 1.73
CA TYR A 165 5.03 8.24 0.93
C TYR A 165 4.85 7.10 -0.06
N THR A 166 4.85 7.39 -1.36
CA THR A 166 4.70 6.37 -2.39
C THR A 166 6.04 6.00 -2.99
N LEU A 167 6.37 4.73 -2.94
CA LEU A 167 7.64 4.19 -3.43
C LEU A 167 7.39 2.97 -4.32
N GLY A 168 7.93 3.00 -5.55
CA GLY A 168 7.77 1.90 -6.50
C GLY A 168 6.37 1.73 -7.08
N PHE A 169 5.48 2.69 -6.85
CA PHE A 169 4.12 2.69 -7.36
C PHE A 169 3.95 3.75 -8.44
N GLY A 170 3.49 3.35 -9.62
CA GLY A 170 3.48 4.21 -10.80
C GLY A 170 2.24 5.10 -10.98
N PHE A 171 1.21 4.99 -10.18
CA PHE A 171 -0.10 5.62 -10.43
C PHE A 171 -0.57 5.41 -11.87
N ASP A 172 -0.72 4.15 -12.27
CA ASP A 172 -1.27 3.83 -13.58
C ASP A 172 -2.71 4.35 -13.70
N THR A 173 -3.13 4.68 -14.92
CA THR A 173 -4.50 5.12 -15.18
C THR A 173 -5.55 4.05 -14.90
N ALA A 174 -5.13 2.78 -14.84
CA ALA A 174 -5.99 1.66 -14.45
C ALA A 174 -6.31 1.62 -12.95
N GLU A 175 -5.50 2.27 -12.12
CA GLU A 175 -5.68 2.36 -10.66
C GLU A 175 -6.71 3.45 -10.28
N ILE A 176 -7.92 3.30 -10.81
CA ILE A 176 -9.00 4.30 -10.70
C ILE A 176 -9.39 4.59 -9.24
N ASP A 177 -9.28 3.62 -8.37
CA ASP A 177 -9.58 3.76 -6.95
C ASP A 177 -8.60 4.68 -6.24
N LEU A 178 -7.30 4.57 -6.54
CA LEU A 178 -6.29 5.46 -5.97
C LEU A 178 -6.41 6.89 -6.53
N TRP A 179 -6.73 7.05 -7.82
CA TRP A 179 -7.05 8.37 -8.38
C TRP A 179 -8.29 8.98 -7.71
N TRP A 180 -9.31 8.19 -7.43
CA TRP A 180 -10.48 8.65 -6.69
C TRP A 180 -10.13 9.07 -5.26
N LEU A 181 -9.24 8.33 -4.60
CA LEU A 181 -8.77 8.67 -3.25
C LEU A 181 -7.93 9.96 -3.23
N LEU A 182 -7.12 10.23 -4.27
CA LEU A 182 -6.44 11.51 -4.42
C LEU A 182 -7.45 12.66 -4.48
N CYS A 183 -8.51 12.51 -5.31
CA CYS A 183 -9.60 13.48 -5.37
C CYS A 183 -10.26 13.68 -4.01
N ARG A 184 -10.46 12.60 -3.25
CA ARG A 184 -11.10 12.66 -1.95
C ARG A 184 -10.20 13.34 -0.93
N LYS A 185 -8.93 12.94 -0.83
CA LYS A 185 -7.94 13.55 0.06
C LYS A 185 -7.83 15.07 -0.18
N LYS A 186 -7.77 15.50 -1.44
CA LYS A 186 -7.75 16.92 -1.80
C LYS A 186 -9.00 17.69 -1.33
N ARG A 187 -10.17 17.05 -1.28
CA ARG A 187 -11.43 17.70 -0.88
C ARG A 187 -11.59 17.81 0.62
N GLU A 188 -10.97 16.94 1.39
CA GLU A 188 -11.04 17.01 2.83
C GLU A 188 -10.36 18.30 3.31
N ARG A 189 -11.03 19.05 4.18
CA ARG A 189 -10.61 20.41 4.56
C ARG A 189 -9.81 20.47 5.86
N ALA A 190 -9.76 19.39 6.61
CA ALA A 190 -9.02 19.34 7.87
C ALA A 190 -7.51 19.26 7.63
N ASN A 191 -6.70 19.40 8.66
CA ASN A 191 -5.24 19.26 8.62
C ASN A 191 -4.85 17.84 8.21
N HIS A 192 -4.95 17.56 6.92
CA HIS A 192 -4.55 16.27 6.35
C HIS A 192 -3.10 16.35 5.95
N GLY A 193 -2.41 15.25 6.15
CA GLY A 193 -1.07 15.06 5.67
C GLY A 193 -0.99 15.13 4.14
N GLU A 194 0.19 15.27 3.65
CA GLU A 194 0.50 15.38 2.23
C GLU A 194 0.74 14.02 1.59
N LEU A 195 0.70 13.95 0.28
CA LEU A 195 1.12 12.77 -0.46
C LEU A 195 2.39 13.10 -1.24
N TYR A 196 3.43 12.32 -1.02
CA TYR A 196 4.72 12.42 -1.69
C TYR A 196 4.87 11.29 -2.69
N PHE A 197 5.13 11.65 -3.93
CA PHE A 197 5.39 10.71 -5.02
C PHE A 197 6.86 10.81 -5.45
N PHE A 198 7.61 9.73 -5.20
CA PHE A 198 9.00 9.64 -5.61
C PHE A 198 9.09 9.08 -7.02
N GLU A 199 9.66 9.88 -7.93
CA GLU A 199 9.83 9.51 -9.33
C GLU A 199 11.30 9.28 -9.67
N PRO A 200 11.64 8.13 -10.29
CA PRO A 200 13.03 7.82 -10.65
C PRO A 200 13.54 8.66 -11.81
N PHE A 201 12.70 8.91 -12.81
CA PHE A 201 13.10 9.54 -14.09
C PHE A 201 12.09 10.62 -14.49
N ARG A 202 12.46 11.86 -14.28
CA ARG A 202 11.57 13.00 -14.52
C ARG A 202 10.95 13.04 -15.93
N LYS A 203 11.73 12.72 -16.97
CA LYS A 203 11.27 12.75 -18.36
C LYS A 203 10.15 11.76 -18.66
N ILE A 204 10.19 10.58 -18.03
CA ILE A 204 9.20 9.53 -18.25
C ILE A 204 7.86 9.90 -17.64
N TYR A 205 7.87 10.60 -16.50
CA TYR A 205 6.67 10.90 -15.73
C TYR A 205 6.17 12.33 -15.87
N GLU A 206 6.74 13.14 -16.76
CA GLU A 206 6.42 14.58 -16.89
C GLU A 206 4.92 14.86 -17.09
N VAL A 207 4.25 14.11 -17.99
CA VAL A 207 2.81 14.27 -18.23
C VAL A 207 1.98 13.89 -17.01
N LYS A 208 2.35 12.81 -16.33
CA LYS A 208 1.68 12.32 -15.12
C LYS A 208 1.90 13.25 -13.95
N ARG A 209 3.08 13.87 -13.86
CA ARG A 209 3.42 14.84 -12.82
C ARG A 209 2.41 15.97 -12.73
N GLY A 210 2.12 16.63 -13.86
CA GLY A 210 1.15 17.73 -13.89
C GLY A 210 -0.24 17.31 -13.38
N LEU A 211 -0.65 16.07 -13.69
CA LEU A 211 -1.91 15.53 -13.20
C LEU A 211 -1.84 15.26 -11.68
N LEU A 212 -0.78 14.65 -11.18
CA LEU A 212 -0.59 14.40 -9.75
C LEU A 212 -0.54 15.71 -8.94
N GLU A 213 0.22 16.70 -9.41
CA GLU A 213 0.30 18.02 -8.79
C GLU A 213 -1.08 18.73 -8.77
N ALA A 214 -1.91 18.53 -9.81
CA ALA A 214 -3.29 19.01 -9.81
C ALA A 214 -4.15 18.37 -8.69
N TYR A 215 -3.74 17.23 -8.15
CA TYR A 215 -4.35 16.60 -6.98
C TYR A 215 -3.60 16.87 -5.66
N ASN A 216 -2.74 17.88 -5.62
CA ASN A 216 -1.91 18.25 -4.47
C ASN A 216 -0.89 17.17 -4.06
N VAL A 217 -0.45 16.35 -5.00
CA VAL A 217 0.65 15.41 -4.78
C VAL A 217 1.96 16.15 -4.92
N ARG A 218 2.86 15.98 -3.97
CA ARG A 218 4.23 16.49 -4.06
C ARG A 218 5.10 15.49 -4.81
N CYS A 219 5.46 15.83 -6.05
CA CYS A 219 6.30 15.00 -6.89
C CYS A 219 7.77 15.29 -6.64
N GLU A 220 8.46 14.32 -6.06
CA GLU A 220 9.88 14.39 -5.69
C GLU A 220 10.72 13.68 -6.76
N SER A 221 11.46 14.46 -7.54
CA SER A 221 12.39 13.92 -8.55
C SER A 221 13.73 13.62 -7.90
N LEU A 222 14.16 12.39 -7.95
CA LEU A 222 15.44 11.95 -7.40
C LEU A 222 16.52 11.74 -8.48
N ASP A 223 16.32 12.28 -9.64
CA ASP A 223 17.16 12.25 -10.85
C ASP A 223 18.23 11.15 -10.81
N THR A 224 17.90 10.01 -11.39
CA THR A 224 18.85 8.95 -11.73
C THR A 224 19.07 8.98 -13.22
N ALA A 225 20.31 8.77 -13.65
CA ALA A 225 20.73 9.10 -15.01
C ALA A 225 20.04 8.24 -16.08
N GLU A 226 19.86 6.95 -15.83
CA GLU A 226 19.37 6.00 -16.83
C GLU A 226 18.25 5.09 -16.26
N PRO A 227 17.27 4.68 -17.08
CA PRO A 227 16.18 3.81 -16.67
C PRO A 227 16.60 2.32 -16.76
N ASP A 228 17.71 1.97 -16.14
CA ASP A 228 18.23 0.61 -16.03
C ASP A 228 18.21 0.11 -14.58
N ASP A 229 18.63 -1.11 -14.36
CA ASP A 229 18.65 -1.75 -13.05
C ASP A 229 19.48 -0.98 -12.02
N GLU A 230 20.61 -0.40 -12.44
CA GLU A 230 21.46 0.40 -11.55
C GLU A 230 20.81 1.76 -11.23
N GLY A 231 20.18 2.41 -12.21
CA GLY A 231 19.42 3.63 -12.00
C GLY A 231 18.27 3.42 -11.03
N TYR A 232 17.55 2.29 -11.12
CA TYR A 232 16.52 1.94 -10.14
C TYR A 232 17.08 1.66 -8.74
N ARG A 233 18.24 1.01 -8.64
CA ARG A 233 18.91 0.80 -7.34
C ARG A 233 19.24 2.12 -6.67
N ILE A 234 19.88 3.02 -7.41
CA ILE A 234 20.23 4.37 -6.93
C ILE A 234 18.97 5.14 -6.51
N PHE A 235 17.89 5.03 -7.31
CA PHE A 235 16.61 5.64 -6.98
C PHE A 235 16.05 5.15 -5.64
N TYR A 236 15.94 3.84 -5.45
CA TYR A 236 15.38 3.29 -4.20
C TYR A 236 16.23 3.66 -2.99
N GLU A 237 17.55 3.67 -3.10
CA GLU A 237 18.44 4.08 -2.02
C GLU A 237 18.28 5.57 -1.65
N LYS A 238 18.15 6.44 -2.66
CA LYS A 238 17.89 7.86 -2.45
C LYS A 238 16.51 8.10 -1.83
N ALA A 239 15.47 7.44 -2.37
CA ALA A 239 14.11 7.59 -1.88
C ALA A 239 13.97 7.14 -0.42
N ILE A 240 14.50 5.97 -0.09
CA ILE A 240 14.49 5.44 1.29
C ILE A 240 15.21 6.39 2.24
N ARG A 241 16.36 6.96 1.84
CA ARG A 241 17.08 7.93 2.65
C ARG A 241 16.28 9.23 2.86
N GLU A 242 15.65 9.74 1.81
CA GLU A 242 14.84 10.95 1.90
C GLU A 242 13.60 10.76 2.77
N ILE A 243 12.93 9.61 2.66
CA ILE A 243 11.81 9.26 3.54
C ILE A 243 12.29 9.21 5.00
N GLY A 244 13.40 8.52 5.28
CA GLY A 244 13.98 8.46 6.63
C GLY A 244 14.24 9.83 7.22
N ARG A 245 14.85 10.73 6.43
CA ARG A 245 15.12 12.12 6.85
C ARG A 245 13.85 12.90 7.20
N ARG A 246 12.75 12.67 6.49
CA ARG A 246 11.45 13.33 6.76
C ARG A 246 10.73 12.77 7.97
N LEU A 247 11.00 11.53 8.30
CA LEU A 247 10.42 10.87 9.48
C LEU A 247 11.22 11.12 10.77
N GLU A 248 12.45 11.63 10.65
CA GLU A 248 13.19 12.08 11.82
C GLU A 248 12.49 13.32 12.42
N PRO A 249 12.19 13.33 13.73
CA PRO A 249 11.63 14.51 14.37
C PRO A 249 12.58 15.68 14.18
N GLU A 250 12.04 16.84 13.74
CA GLU A 250 12.81 18.07 13.74
C GLU A 250 13.39 18.26 15.15
N ALA A 251 14.72 18.35 15.23
CA ALA A 251 15.37 18.67 16.50
C ALA A 251 14.75 19.97 17.01
N ALA A 252 14.13 19.91 18.20
CA ALA A 252 13.55 21.08 18.82
C ALA A 252 14.65 22.18 18.87
N PRO A 253 14.34 23.40 18.42
CA PRO A 253 15.31 24.49 18.53
C PRO A 253 15.66 24.69 20.01
N GLU A 254 16.97 24.66 20.31
CA GLU A 254 17.51 24.92 21.64
C GLU A 254 17.15 26.33 22.15
#